data_81eff3c391f5fcfa6bd217986c3e7953
#
_entry.id   81eff3c391f5fcfa6bd217986c3e7953
#
_cell.length_a   1.000
_cell.length_b   1.000
_cell.length_c   1.000
_cell.angle_alpha   90.00
_cell.angle_beta   90.00
_cell.angle_gamma   90.00
#
_symmetry.space_group_name_H-M   'P 1'
#
loop_
_entity.id
_entity.type
_entity.pdbx_description
1 polymer ?
#
loop_
_entity_poly.entity_id
_entity_poly.type
_entity_poly.pdbx_seq_one_letter_code
_entity_poly.pdbx_strand_id
1 'polypeptide(L)'
;LTALPCICVDVFDGIEMIRPGGEALNFAVHASRFTNIDVTLLGVIGKDKYAEVIMDSIAKFAIDKKHIRIDERHQTANNMTYLTESGDRYYKDDSWNGSILDNIVLNDDEIKILSESDVVFVHFWASCLSQVIELKKTHGFKLVVDFDVYRDFADMERFAPYVDFFMISGSEELLPMFKGLSNKYNCLFNVSLAEHGSVTYFNGQEYRVQAVKVESIIDTTGCGDSYHAGFVCSYMLENLSLIHISEPTRPRL
;
A
#
# COMPACT_ATOMS: atom_id res chain seq x y z
N LEU A 1 -5.79 7.18 -10.21
CA LEU A 1 -4.89 6.41 -9.35
C LEU A 1 -5.18 4.94 -9.49
N THR A 2 -4.13 4.10 -9.63
CA THR A 2 -4.27 2.64 -9.73
C THR A 2 -3.44 1.96 -8.65
N ALA A 3 -4.05 1.02 -7.90
CA ALA A 3 -3.38 0.19 -6.91
C ALA A 3 -3.35 -1.28 -7.36
N LEU A 4 -2.20 -1.96 -7.15
CA LEU A 4 -2.00 -3.36 -7.53
C LEU A 4 -0.88 -4.04 -6.71
N PRO A 5 -0.74 -5.37 -6.75
CA PRO A 5 -1.76 -6.36 -7.08
C PRO A 5 -2.33 -7.05 -5.84
N CYS A 6 -1.85 -6.73 -4.63
CA CYS A 6 -2.13 -7.52 -3.43
C CYS A 6 -3.56 -7.33 -2.94
N ILE A 7 -4.36 -8.37 -3.17
CA ILE A 7 -5.73 -8.52 -2.72
C ILE A 7 -5.82 -9.86 -2.02
N CYS A 8 -6.14 -9.89 -0.73
CA CYS A 8 -6.19 -11.11 0.07
C CYS A 8 -7.27 -11.06 1.15
N VAL A 9 -7.35 -12.10 1.95
CA VAL A 9 -8.14 -12.12 3.19
C VAL A 9 -7.30 -12.58 4.37
N ASP A 10 -7.60 -12.03 5.55
CA ASP A 10 -7.18 -12.56 6.83
C ASP A 10 -8.26 -13.53 7.33
N VAL A 11 -7.88 -14.77 7.61
CA VAL A 11 -8.75 -15.82 8.14
C VAL A 11 -8.42 -15.99 9.63
N PHE A 12 -9.35 -15.63 10.49
CA PHE A 12 -9.14 -15.70 11.94
C PHE A 12 -9.46 -17.09 12.45
N ASP A 13 -8.47 -17.73 13.05
CA ASP A 13 -8.63 -19.08 13.62
C ASP A 13 -9.55 -19.05 14.86
N GLY A 14 -10.43 -20.04 14.93
CA GLY A 14 -11.33 -20.26 16.07
C GLY A 14 -12.55 -19.34 16.16
N ILE A 15 -12.73 -18.35 15.30
CA ILE A 15 -13.87 -17.41 15.37
C ILE A 15 -14.65 -17.27 14.05
N GLU A 16 -14.43 -18.14 13.09
CA GLU A 16 -15.10 -18.13 11.76
C GLU A 16 -15.18 -16.75 11.09
N MET A 17 -14.22 -15.88 11.38
CA MET A 17 -14.16 -14.53 10.83
C MET A 17 -13.19 -14.47 9.67
N ILE A 18 -13.62 -13.86 8.56
CA ILE A 18 -12.80 -13.58 7.40
C ILE A 18 -12.86 -12.08 7.14
N ARG A 19 -11.71 -11.42 7.05
CA ARG A 19 -11.64 -10.00 6.74
C ARG A 19 -10.87 -9.77 5.43
N PRO A 20 -11.36 -8.86 4.57
CA PRO A 20 -10.62 -8.45 3.40
C PRO A 20 -9.34 -7.72 3.82
N GLY A 21 -8.27 -7.91 3.06
CA GLY A 21 -6.96 -7.33 3.30
C GLY A 21 -6.13 -7.26 2.03
N GLY A 22 -4.87 -6.96 2.21
CA GLY A 22 -3.90 -6.74 1.15
C GLY A 22 -3.64 -5.26 0.91
N GLU A 23 -2.38 -4.92 0.74
CA GLU A 23 -1.90 -3.53 0.70
C GLU A 23 -2.58 -2.74 -0.42
N ALA A 24 -2.74 -3.35 -1.61
CA ALA A 24 -3.38 -2.67 -2.74
C ALA A 24 -4.88 -2.44 -2.51
N LEU A 25 -5.59 -3.42 -1.93
CA LEU A 25 -7.01 -3.30 -1.62
C LEU A 25 -7.23 -2.22 -0.55
N ASN A 26 -6.48 -2.27 0.54
CA ASN A 26 -6.59 -1.31 1.63
C ASN A 26 -6.27 0.11 1.14
N PHE A 27 -5.16 0.27 0.40
CA PHE A 27 -4.79 1.56 -0.20
C PHE A 27 -5.91 2.10 -1.09
N ALA A 28 -6.47 1.28 -2.00
CA ALA A 28 -7.56 1.67 -2.89
C ALA A 28 -8.82 2.09 -2.12
N VAL A 29 -9.20 1.34 -1.08
CA VAL A 29 -10.36 1.66 -0.23
C VAL A 29 -10.18 3.02 0.45
N HIS A 30 -9.00 3.30 1.00
CA HIS A 30 -8.74 4.57 1.65
C HIS A 30 -8.62 5.72 0.65
N ALA A 31 -7.97 5.52 -0.50
CA ALA A 31 -7.88 6.50 -1.58
C ALA A 31 -9.26 6.88 -2.15
N SER A 32 -10.19 5.91 -2.27
CA SER A 32 -11.55 6.15 -2.78
C SER A 32 -12.42 7.06 -1.90
N ARG A 33 -11.96 7.40 -0.70
CA ARG A 33 -12.65 8.36 0.20
C ARG A 33 -12.32 9.82 -0.12
N PHE A 34 -11.31 10.05 -0.95
CA PHE A 34 -10.96 11.39 -1.40
C PHE A 34 -11.81 11.78 -2.60
N THR A 35 -12.45 12.94 -2.52
CA THR A 35 -13.16 13.51 -3.65
C THR A 35 -12.16 13.93 -4.73
N ASN A 36 -12.53 13.78 -5.99
CA ASN A 36 -11.69 14.09 -7.16
C ASN A 36 -10.51 13.13 -7.39
N ILE A 37 -10.56 11.92 -6.85
CA ILE A 37 -9.64 10.83 -7.17
C ILE A 37 -10.44 9.66 -7.73
N ASP A 38 -10.21 9.32 -8.99
CA ASP A 38 -10.70 8.08 -9.59
C ASP A 38 -9.75 6.96 -9.22
N VAL A 39 -10.27 5.90 -8.62
CA VAL A 39 -9.47 4.77 -8.12
C VAL A 39 -9.77 3.52 -8.91
N THR A 40 -8.72 2.89 -9.45
CA THR A 40 -8.77 1.57 -10.08
C THR A 40 -8.00 0.57 -9.22
N LEU A 41 -8.58 -0.60 -8.99
CA LEU A 41 -7.93 -1.72 -8.32
C LEU A 41 -7.68 -2.84 -9.33
N LEU A 42 -6.41 -3.18 -9.55
CA LEU A 42 -5.97 -4.30 -10.36
C LEU A 42 -5.47 -5.42 -9.46
N GLY A 43 -5.73 -6.66 -9.85
CA GLY A 43 -5.25 -7.83 -9.15
C GLY A 43 -5.88 -9.12 -9.65
N VAL A 44 -5.61 -10.20 -8.94
CA VAL A 44 -6.14 -11.53 -9.26
C VAL A 44 -6.72 -12.16 -8.01
N ILE A 45 -7.93 -12.69 -8.10
CA ILE A 45 -8.60 -13.44 -7.04
C ILE A 45 -9.04 -14.81 -7.57
N GLY A 46 -9.26 -15.76 -6.66
CA GLY A 46 -9.80 -17.07 -7.01
C GLY A 46 -11.30 -17.01 -7.31
N LYS A 47 -11.89 -18.18 -7.56
CA LYS A 47 -13.34 -18.35 -7.65
C LYS A 47 -13.82 -19.09 -6.40
N ASP A 48 -13.83 -18.40 -5.27
CA ASP A 48 -14.08 -18.97 -3.96
C ASP A 48 -14.78 -17.98 -3.01
N LYS A 49 -15.14 -18.47 -1.81
CA LYS A 49 -15.78 -17.65 -0.76
C LYS A 49 -14.96 -16.43 -0.34
N TYR A 50 -13.63 -16.48 -0.49
CA TYR A 50 -12.75 -15.36 -0.14
C TYR A 50 -12.87 -14.22 -1.15
N ALA A 51 -12.99 -14.58 -2.44
CA ALA A 51 -13.28 -13.61 -3.49
C ALA A 51 -14.62 -12.92 -3.26
N GLU A 52 -15.66 -13.66 -2.83
CA GLU A 52 -16.97 -13.09 -2.50
C GLU A 52 -16.86 -12.07 -1.36
N VAL A 53 -16.16 -12.42 -0.26
CA VAL A 53 -15.91 -11.51 0.88
C VAL A 53 -15.21 -10.23 0.42
N ILE A 54 -14.20 -10.34 -0.44
CA ILE A 54 -13.48 -9.18 -0.99
C ILE A 54 -14.45 -8.32 -1.80
N MET A 55 -15.13 -8.89 -2.78
CA MET A 55 -16.00 -8.15 -3.70
C MET A 55 -17.15 -7.46 -2.97
N ASP A 56 -17.75 -8.12 -1.98
CA ASP A 56 -18.80 -7.54 -1.14
C ASP A 56 -18.27 -6.37 -0.30
N SER A 57 -17.06 -6.49 0.24
CA SER A 57 -16.43 -5.46 1.07
C SER A 57 -16.22 -4.15 0.31
N ILE A 58 -15.82 -4.26 -0.97
CA ILE A 58 -15.53 -3.09 -1.82
C ILE A 58 -16.74 -2.64 -2.67
N ALA A 59 -17.88 -3.32 -2.56
CA ALA A 59 -19.07 -2.99 -3.36
C ALA A 59 -19.56 -1.55 -3.19
N LYS A 60 -19.45 -1.03 -1.96
CA LYS A 60 -19.92 0.32 -1.59
C LYS A 60 -18.94 1.44 -1.89
N PHE A 61 -17.70 1.14 -2.25
CA PHE A 61 -16.67 2.14 -2.53
C PHE A 61 -16.62 2.50 -4.02
N ALA A 62 -16.29 3.75 -4.31
CA ALA A 62 -16.10 4.25 -5.68
C ALA A 62 -14.75 3.78 -6.24
N ILE A 63 -14.63 2.47 -6.47
CA ILE A 63 -13.42 1.82 -7.01
C ILE A 63 -13.79 1.13 -8.31
N ASP A 64 -13.07 1.42 -9.39
CA ASP A 64 -13.17 0.61 -10.62
C ASP A 64 -12.46 -0.74 -10.37
N LYS A 65 -13.26 -1.78 -10.25
CA LYS A 65 -12.85 -3.17 -9.93
C LYS A 65 -13.12 -4.15 -11.06
N LYS A 66 -13.57 -3.66 -12.22
CA LYS A 66 -13.93 -4.53 -13.38
C LYS A 66 -12.72 -5.25 -13.98
N HIS A 67 -11.51 -4.78 -13.65
CA HIS A 67 -10.25 -5.36 -14.12
C HIS A 67 -9.60 -6.30 -13.10
N ILE A 68 -10.26 -6.60 -11.99
CA ILE A 68 -9.84 -7.69 -11.10
C ILE A 68 -10.07 -9.01 -11.83
N ARG A 69 -9.00 -9.75 -12.06
CA ARG A 69 -9.05 -11.03 -12.79
C ARG A 69 -9.47 -12.16 -11.86
N ILE A 70 -10.13 -13.17 -12.42
CA ILE A 70 -10.47 -14.42 -11.71
C ILE A 70 -9.60 -15.54 -12.25
N ASP A 71 -8.83 -16.19 -11.40
CA ASP A 71 -8.07 -17.41 -11.69
C ASP A 71 -8.69 -18.61 -10.97
N GLU A 72 -9.42 -19.45 -11.68
CA GLU A 72 -10.10 -20.62 -11.13
C GLU A 72 -9.15 -21.75 -10.67
N ARG A 73 -7.84 -21.65 -11.00
CA ARG A 73 -6.83 -22.67 -10.66
C ARG A 73 -6.25 -22.47 -9.26
N HIS A 74 -6.37 -21.26 -8.70
CA HIS A 74 -5.81 -20.90 -7.41
C HIS A 74 -6.87 -20.37 -6.48
N GLN A 75 -6.68 -20.63 -5.18
CA GLN A 75 -7.46 -19.96 -4.16
C GLN A 75 -7.07 -18.50 -4.05
N THR A 76 -8.01 -17.63 -3.74
CA THR A 76 -7.73 -16.23 -3.38
C THR A 76 -6.67 -16.19 -2.27
N ALA A 77 -5.71 -15.28 -2.40
CA ALA A 77 -4.63 -15.13 -1.42
C ALA A 77 -5.20 -14.95 -0.01
N ASN A 78 -4.62 -15.63 0.94
CA ASN A 78 -5.12 -15.62 2.32
C ASN A 78 -4.00 -15.90 3.33
N ASN A 79 -4.22 -15.45 4.56
CA ASN A 79 -3.33 -15.70 5.67
C ASN A 79 -4.13 -16.14 6.90
N MET A 80 -3.60 -17.10 7.66
CA MET A 80 -4.19 -17.50 8.94
C MET A 80 -3.73 -16.50 10.02
N THR A 81 -4.70 -15.92 10.69
CA THR A 81 -4.50 -14.84 11.65
C THR A 81 -4.99 -15.28 13.03
N TYR A 82 -4.25 -14.92 14.05
CA TYR A 82 -4.59 -15.15 15.45
C TYR A 82 -4.69 -13.83 16.19
N LEU A 83 -5.50 -13.80 17.24
CA LEU A 83 -5.53 -12.70 18.19
C LEU A 83 -4.89 -13.16 19.51
N THR A 84 -4.06 -12.29 20.07
CA THR A 84 -3.59 -12.46 21.45
C THR A 84 -4.71 -12.15 22.44
N GLU A 85 -4.53 -12.48 23.72
CA GLU A 85 -5.45 -12.07 24.78
C GLU A 85 -5.60 -10.55 24.90
N SER A 86 -4.57 -9.80 24.52
CA SER A 86 -4.59 -8.32 24.44
C SER A 86 -5.30 -7.77 23.21
N GLY A 87 -5.68 -8.64 22.26
CA GLY A 87 -6.29 -8.24 20.99
C GLY A 87 -5.29 -7.89 19.88
N ASP A 88 -4.00 -8.07 20.12
CA ASP A 88 -2.98 -7.90 19.10
C ASP A 88 -3.04 -9.03 18.07
N ARG A 89 -2.78 -8.68 16.83
CA ARG A 89 -2.82 -9.62 15.71
C ARG A 89 -1.44 -10.18 15.41
N TYR A 90 -1.38 -11.47 15.14
CA TYR A 90 -0.19 -12.09 14.56
C TYR A 90 -0.58 -13.14 13.52
N TYR A 91 0.32 -13.40 12.60
CA TYR A 91 0.13 -14.41 11.57
C TYR A 91 0.73 -15.73 12.02
N LYS A 92 0.07 -16.82 11.68
CA LYS A 92 0.64 -18.16 11.88
C LYS A 92 1.80 -18.34 10.93
N ASP A 93 2.92 -18.86 11.44
CA ASP A 93 4.07 -19.22 10.64
C ASP A 93 3.66 -20.15 9.49
N ASP A 94 4.22 -19.91 8.31
CA ASP A 94 3.96 -20.69 7.09
C ASP A 94 2.48 -20.77 6.65
N SER A 95 1.62 -19.85 7.11
CA SER A 95 0.20 -19.85 6.74
C SER A 95 -0.13 -19.01 5.51
N TRP A 96 0.82 -18.21 5.01
CA TRP A 96 0.60 -17.41 3.83
C TRP A 96 0.34 -18.27 2.60
N ASN A 97 -0.84 -18.14 2.02
CA ASN A 97 -1.22 -18.74 0.75
C ASN A 97 -1.36 -17.65 -0.30
N GLY A 98 -0.24 -17.22 -0.86
CA GLY A 98 -0.15 -16.16 -1.85
C GLY A 98 0.13 -16.65 -3.27
N SER A 99 0.03 -17.96 -3.54
CA SER A 99 0.43 -18.55 -4.83
C SER A 99 -0.22 -17.91 -6.06
N ILE A 100 -1.44 -17.36 -5.92
CA ILE A 100 -2.14 -16.61 -6.98
C ILE A 100 -1.42 -15.29 -7.34
N LEU A 101 -0.58 -14.76 -6.42
CA LEU A 101 0.16 -13.51 -6.57
C LEU A 101 1.60 -13.72 -7.05
N ASP A 102 2.12 -14.97 -7.02
CA ASP A 102 3.54 -15.27 -7.25
C ASP A 102 4.01 -14.98 -8.68
N ASN A 103 3.11 -15.07 -9.67
CA ASN A 103 3.46 -14.96 -11.08
C ASN A 103 2.48 -14.07 -11.86
N ILE A 104 2.18 -12.90 -11.30
CA ILE A 104 1.34 -11.92 -11.99
C ILE A 104 2.13 -11.31 -13.14
N VAL A 105 1.60 -11.51 -14.35
CA VAL A 105 2.05 -10.84 -15.58
C VAL A 105 0.93 -9.88 -15.98
N LEU A 106 1.29 -8.61 -16.17
CA LEU A 106 0.37 -7.57 -16.61
C LEU A 106 -0.04 -7.84 -18.07
N ASN A 107 -1.34 -7.82 -18.33
CA ASN A 107 -1.88 -7.90 -19.69
C ASN A 107 -1.95 -6.51 -20.35
N ASP A 108 -2.30 -6.46 -21.63
CA ASP A 108 -2.33 -5.22 -22.41
C ASP A 108 -3.30 -4.18 -21.85
N ASP A 109 -4.47 -4.61 -21.31
CA ASP A 109 -5.45 -3.70 -20.71
C ASP A 109 -4.91 -3.11 -19.41
N GLU A 110 -4.28 -3.93 -18.55
CA GLU A 110 -3.65 -3.49 -17.30
C GLU A 110 -2.48 -2.53 -17.58
N ILE A 111 -1.65 -2.84 -18.58
CA ILE A 111 -0.56 -1.98 -19.05
C ILE A 111 -1.12 -0.62 -19.50
N LYS A 112 -2.19 -0.61 -20.27
CA LYS A 112 -2.85 0.61 -20.73
C LYS A 112 -3.36 1.44 -19.54
N ILE A 113 -4.06 0.81 -18.60
CA ILE A 113 -4.58 1.48 -17.38
C ILE A 113 -3.44 2.12 -16.59
N LEU A 114 -2.35 1.39 -16.36
CA LEU A 114 -1.18 1.92 -15.65
C LEU A 114 -0.56 3.10 -16.39
N SER A 115 -0.46 3.01 -17.72
CA SER A 115 0.13 4.05 -18.56
C SER A 115 -0.68 5.35 -18.58
N GLU A 116 -2.00 5.26 -18.38
CA GLU A 116 -2.93 6.39 -18.32
C GLU A 116 -3.16 6.91 -16.89
N SER A 117 -2.58 6.26 -15.87
CA SER A 117 -2.72 6.66 -14.47
C SER A 117 -1.83 7.85 -14.12
N ASP A 118 -2.27 8.72 -13.22
CA ASP A 118 -1.42 9.77 -12.62
C ASP A 118 -0.52 9.17 -11.53
N VAL A 119 -1.05 8.20 -10.77
CA VAL A 119 -0.36 7.52 -9.66
C VAL A 119 -0.58 6.02 -9.75
N VAL A 120 0.50 5.27 -9.55
CA VAL A 120 0.49 3.81 -9.42
C VAL A 120 1.05 3.42 -8.07
N PHE A 121 0.27 2.69 -7.27
CA PHE A 121 0.69 2.11 -5.99
C PHE A 121 0.95 0.62 -6.14
N VAL A 122 2.10 0.18 -5.66
CA VAL A 122 2.50 -1.24 -5.64
C VAL A 122 3.31 -1.55 -4.38
N HIS A 123 3.16 -2.74 -3.81
CA HIS A 123 4.04 -3.17 -2.72
C HIS A 123 5.32 -3.82 -3.27
N PHE A 124 6.39 -3.79 -2.49
CA PHE A 124 7.71 -4.26 -2.90
C PHE A 124 7.73 -5.73 -3.35
N TRP A 125 6.97 -6.60 -2.67
CA TRP A 125 6.93 -8.04 -2.92
C TRP A 125 6.12 -8.43 -4.18
N ALA A 126 5.53 -7.47 -4.89
CA ALA A 126 4.72 -7.75 -6.07
C ALA A 126 5.56 -8.37 -7.17
N SER A 127 5.17 -9.54 -7.65
CA SER A 127 5.84 -10.24 -8.75
C SER A 127 5.87 -9.42 -10.05
N CYS A 128 4.91 -8.50 -10.23
CA CYS A 128 4.85 -7.58 -11.38
C CYS A 128 5.64 -6.27 -11.17
N LEU A 129 6.31 -6.03 -10.04
CA LEU A 129 7.01 -4.77 -9.76
C LEU A 129 8.01 -4.40 -10.87
N SER A 130 8.76 -5.37 -11.38
CA SER A 130 9.71 -5.13 -12.47
C SER A 130 9.04 -4.62 -13.74
N GLN A 131 7.84 -5.14 -14.08
CA GLN A 131 7.06 -4.66 -15.23
C GLN A 131 6.55 -3.23 -15.00
N VAL A 132 6.09 -2.92 -13.78
CA VAL A 132 5.66 -1.56 -13.40
C VAL A 132 6.82 -0.56 -13.52
N ILE A 133 8.03 -0.95 -13.10
CA ILE A 133 9.23 -0.11 -13.24
C ILE A 133 9.60 0.12 -14.70
N GLU A 134 9.50 -0.90 -15.56
CA GLU A 134 9.76 -0.71 -17.00
C GLU A 134 8.73 0.26 -17.63
N LEU A 135 7.46 0.14 -17.24
CA LEU A 135 6.44 1.10 -17.67
C LEU A 135 6.74 2.51 -17.17
N LYS A 136 7.15 2.66 -15.91
CA LYS A 136 7.53 3.95 -15.31
C LYS A 136 8.61 4.68 -16.09
N LYS A 137 9.56 3.97 -16.71
CA LYS A 137 10.65 4.58 -17.51
C LYS A 137 10.14 5.29 -18.76
N THR A 138 8.98 4.91 -19.27
CA THR A 138 8.41 5.39 -20.53
C THR A 138 7.11 6.18 -20.35
N HIS A 139 6.51 6.13 -19.17
CA HIS A 139 5.24 6.79 -18.86
C HIS A 139 5.38 7.73 -17.66
N GLY A 140 4.53 8.75 -17.60
CA GLY A 140 4.67 9.87 -16.67
C GLY A 140 4.03 9.69 -15.30
N PHE A 141 3.42 8.54 -14.98
CA PHE A 141 2.77 8.33 -13.69
C PHE A 141 3.74 8.44 -12.51
N LYS A 142 3.24 8.82 -11.35
CA LYS A 142 4.00 8.77 -10.10
C LYS A 142 3.95 7.36 -9.53
N LEU A 143 5.12 6.78 -9.24
CA LEU A 143 5.24 5.45 -8.67
C LEU A 143 5.40 5.52 -7.15
N VAL A 144 4.47 4.90 -6.45
CA VAL A 144 4.48 4.69 -5.00
C VAL A 144 4.83 3.24 -4.73
N VAL A 145 5.91 2.99 -3.99
CA VAL A 145 6.28 1.64 -3.57
C VAL A 145 6.26 1.55 -2.05
N ASP A 146 5.48 0.61 -1.54
CA ASP A 146 5.49 0.25 -0.13
C ASP A 146 6.50 -0.87 0.11
N PHE A 147 7.54 -0.57 0.88
CA PHE A 147 8.59 -1.52 1.26
C PHE A 147 8.28 -2.23 2.58
N ASP A 148 7.16 -1.89 3.22
CA ASP A 148 6.70 -2.49 4.46
C ASP A 148 7.81 -2.57 5.52
N VAL A 149 8.18 -3.77 5.95
CA VAL A 149 9.25 -4.03 6.94
C VAL A 149 10.54 -4.58 6.31
N TYR A 150 10.72 -4.45 5.00
CA TYR A 150 11.92 -4.90 4.32
C TYR A 150 13.16 -4.13 4.80
N ARG A 151 14.29 -4.82 4.93
CA ARG A 151 15.51 -4.26 5.57
C ARG A 151 16.81 -4.49 4.79
N ASP A 152 16.77 -5.09 3.60
CA ASP A 152 17.95 -5.07 2.73
C ASP A 152 18.03 -3.72 2.00
N PHE A 153 18.76 -2.80 2.62
CA PHE A 153 18.84 -1.42 2.14
C PHE A 153 19.62 -1.27 0.83
N ALA A 154 20.58 -2.15 0.57
CA ALA A 154 21.32 -2.15 -0.69
C ALA A 154 20.40 -2.56 -1.85
N ASP A 155 19.53 -3.54 -1.60
CA ASP A 155 18.50 -3.94 -2.57
C ASP A 155 17.46 -2.84 -2.78
N MET A 156 16.97 -2.23 -1.69
CA MET A 156 15.99 -1.13 -1.75
C MET A 156 16.53 0.07 -2.52
N GLU A 157 17.79 0.44 -2.34
CA GLU A 157 18.40 1.60 -3.01
C GLU A 157 18.35 1.49 -4.54
N ARG A 158 18.38 0.26 -5.09
CA ARG A 158 18.29 0.04 -6.55
C ARG A 158 16.99 0.58 -7.16
N PHE A 159 15.93 0.66 -6.35
CA PHE A 159 14.61 1.13 -6.80
C PHE A 159 14.45 2.64 -6.70
N ALA A 160 15.23 3.31 -5.84
CA ALA A 160 15.12 4.75 -5.59
C ALA A 160 15.17 5.64 -6.86
N PRO A 161 15.91 5.31 -7.94
CA PRO A 161 15.89 6.09 -9.18
C PRO A 161 14.54 6.08 -9.92
N TYR A 162 13.69 5.10 -9.64
CA TYR A 162 12.43 4.87 -10.38
C TYR A 162 11.18 5.19 -9.56
N VAL A 163 11.32 5.32 -8.24
CA VAL A 163 10.22 5.51 -7.29
C VAL A 163 10.06 6.99 -6.97
N ASP A 164 8.84 7.49 -7.01
CA ASP A 164 8.53 8.87 -6.59
C ASP A 164 8.23 8.94 -5.08
N PHE A 165 7.56 7.92 -4.54
CA PHE A 165 7.23 7.81 -3.12
C PHE A 165 7.72 6.47 -2.57
N PHE A 166 8.74 6.54 -1.75
CA PHE A 166 9.33 5.41 -1.07
C PHE A 166 8.73 5.31 0.33
N MET A 167 7.83 4.36 0.54
CA MET A 167 7.11 4.20 1.80
C MET A 167 7.67 3.01 2.58
N ILE A 168 7.89 3.17 3.88
CA ILE A 168 8.41 2.11 4.74
C ILE A 168 7.93 2.28 6.18
N SER A 169 7.65 1.15 6.84
CA SER A 169 7.45 1.09 8.29
C SER A 169 8.80 0.89 8.98
N GLY A 170 9.15 1.76 9.92
CA GLY A 170 10.49 1.75 10.48
C GLY A 170 10.62 2.25 11.91
N SER A 171 11.85 2.57 12.26
CA SER A 171 12.26 3.14 13.54
C SER A 171 13.19 4.33 13.33
N GLU A 172 13.44 5.09 14.38
CA GLU A 172 14.35 6.26 14.38
C GLU A 172 15.77 5.91 13.86
N GLU A 173 16.20 4.67 14.01
CA GLU A 173 17.53 4.21 13.58
C GLU A 173 17.71 4.25 12.05
N LEU A 174 16.61 4.19 11.29
CA LEU A 174 16.64 4.22 9.83
C LEU A 174 16.76 5.64 9.27
N LEU A 175 16.40 6.64 10.04
CA LEU A 175 16.27 8.03 9.57
C LEU A 175 17.55 8.62 8.97
N PRO A 176 18.76 8.43 9.55
CA PRO A 176 19.99 8.99 8.98
C PRO A 176 20.27 8.45 7.57
N MET A 177 19.97 7.19 7.32
CA MET A 177 20.15 6.55 6.03
C MET A 177 19.20 7.16 4.97
N PHE A 178 17.90 7.26 5.28
CA PHE A 178 16.92 7.81 4.35
C PHE A 178 17.16 9.30 4.08
N LYS A 179 17.65 10.05 5.07
CA LYS A 179 18.14 11.39 4.84
C LYS A 179 19.29 11.44 3.83
N GLY A 180 20.23 10.50 3.95
CA GLY A 180 21.34 10.35 2.99
C GLY A 180 20.84 10.02 1.59
N LEU A 181 19.90 9.07 1.44
CA LEU A 181 19.31 8.71 0.15
C LEU A 181 18.53 9.87 -0.47
N SER A 182 17.83 10.69 0.31
CA SER A 182 17.08 11.83 -0.18
C SER A 182 17.95 12.97 -0.76
N ASN A 183 19.23 13.01 -0.41
CA ASN A 183 20.20 13.91 -1.07
C ASN A 183 20.68 13.36 -2.42
N LYS A 184 20.56 12.05 -2.62
CA LYS A 184 21.08 11.36 -3.80
C LYS A 184 20.04 11.17 -4.87
N TYR A 185 18.78 10.93 -4.46
CA TYR A 185 17.68 10.59 -5.36
C TYR A 185 16.52 11.58 -5.24
N ASN A 186 15.89 11.90 -6.36
CA ASN A 186 14.70 12.74 -6.43
C ASN A 186 13.44 11.90 -6.11
N CYS A 187 13.37 11.40 -4.89
CA CYS A 187 12.32 10.54 -4.36
C CYS A 187 11.92 11.03 -2.97
N LEU A 188 10.66 10.95 -2.65
CA LEU A 188 10.14 11.16 -1.30
C LEU A 188 10.35 9.89 -0.48
N PHE A 189 11.21 9.96 0.55
CA PHE A 189 11.44 8.87 1.48
C PHE A 189 10.60 9.08 2.73
N ASN A 190 9.52 8.32 2.87
CA ASN A 190 8.62 8.40 4.01
C ASN A 190 8.79 7.19 4.92
N VAL A 191 9.04 7.45 6.20
CA VAL A 191 9.18 6.45 7.25
C VAL A 191 8.04 6.63 8.25
N SER A 192 7.15 5.65 8.36
CA SER A 192 6.15 5.61 9.43
C SER A 192 6.77 5.05 10.70
N LEU A 193 6.48 5.69 11.86
CA LEU A 193 7.09 5.43 13.17
C LEU A 193 6.03 5.05 14.21
N ALA A 194 4.94 4.43 13.80
CA ALA A 194 3.80 4.03 14.63
C ALA A 194 3.29 5.21 15.50
N GLU A 195 3.25 5.04 16.82
CA GLU A 195 2.80 6.07 17.78
C GLU A 195 3.69 7.31 17.82
N HIS A 196 4.86 7.27 17.20
CA HIS A 196 5.79 8.41 17.10
C HIS A 196 5.56 9.24 15.82
N GLY A 197 4.56 8.87 15.02
CA GLY A 197 4.18 9.61 13.82
C GLY A 197 4.94 9.19 12.57
N SER A 198 5.49 10.13 11.82
CA SER A 198 6.23 9.83 10.59
C SER A 198 7.28 10.89 10.28
N VAL A 199 8.25 10.51 9.45
CA VAL A 199 9.27 11.42 8.94
C VAL A 199 9.36 11.25 7.43
N THR A 200 9.34 12.37 6.72
CA THR A 200 9.56 12.41 5.28
C THR A 200 10.83 13.16 4.97
N TYR A 201 11.65 12.61 4.09
CA TYR A 201 12.83 13.26 3.55
C TYR A 201 12.65 13.54 2.06
N PHE A 202 12.97 14.76 1.66
CA PHE A 202 13.02 15.15 0.25
C PHE A 202 14.12 16.19 0.03
N ASN A 203 15.01 15.97 -0.92
CA ASN A 203 16.16 16.85 -1.19
C ASN A 203 16.96 17.19 0.09
N GLY A 204 17.17 16.20 0.96
CA GLY A 204 17.89 16.35 2.24
C GLY A 204 17.14 17.09 3.35
N GLN A 205 15.98 17.65 3.04
CA GLN A 205 15.11 18.28 4.05
C GLN A 205 14.28 17.26 4.80
N GLU A 206 14.08 17.49 6.09
CA GLU A 206 13.30 16.63 6.98
C GLU A 206 11.96 17.29 7.31
N TYR A 207 10.89 16.52 7.19
CA TYR A 207 9.52 16.89 7.56
C TYR A 207 9.00 15.84 8.54
N ARG A 208 8.80 16.25 9.79
CA ARG A 208 8.36 15.33 10.87
C ARG A 208 6.94 15.66 11.31
N VAL A 209 6.13 14.63 11.44
CA VAL A 209 4.74 14.70 11.86
C VAL A 209 4.55 13.85 13.09
N GLN A 210 3.93 14.41 14.12
CA GLN A 210 3.54 13.68 15.31
C GLN A 210 2.29 12.83 15.04
N ALA A 211 2.21 11.66 15.65
CA ALA A 211 0.99 10.88 15.62
C ALA A 211 -0.15 11.61 16.37
N VAL A 212 -1.35 11.48 15.84
CA VAL A 212 -2.55 11.92 16.58
C VAL A 212 -2.82 10.95 17.71
N LYS A 213 -2.89 11.45 18.94
CA LYS A 213 -3.23 10.62 20.09
C LYS A 213 -4.67 10.13 19.99
N VAL A 214 -4.84 8.83 20.14
CA VAL A 214 -6.15 8.18 20.24
C VAL A 214 -6.40 7.70 21.67
N GLU A 215 -7.65 7.71 22.11
CA GLU A 215 -8.01 7.31 23.48
C GLU A 215 -7.86 5.80 23.70
N SER A 216 -8.14 5.00 22.67
CA SER A 216 -7.96 3.55 22.70
C SER A 216 -7.62 3.02 21.32
N ILE A 217 -6.76 2.02 21.27
CA ILE A 217 -6.44 1.27 20.06
C ILE A 217 -7.30 0.00 20.08
N ILE A 218 -8.10 -0.20 19.03
CA ILE A 218 -8.97 -1.39 18.88
C ILE A 218 -8.31 -2.37 17.92
N ASP A 219 -7.82 -1.87 16.78
CA ASP A 219 -7.20 -2.66 15.72
C ASP A 219 -6.27 -1.76 14.90
N THR A 220 -5.05 -2.19 14.67
CA THR A 220 -4.05 -1.44 13.87
C THR A 220 -3.90 -1.97 12.46
N THR A 221 -4.74 -2.96 12.06
CA THR A 221 -4.72 -3.56 10.73
C THR A 221 -4.98 -2.52 9.65
N GLY A 222 -4.10 -2.46 8.64
CA GLY A 222 -4.23 -1.51 7.52
C GLY A 222 -3.99 -0.04 7.90
N CYS A 223 -3.51 0.26 9.11
CA CYS A 223 -3.15 1.64 9.48
C CYS A 223 -2.04 2.19 8.58
N GLY A 224 -1.05 1.36 8.22
CA GLY A 224 0.00 1.71 7.26
C GLY A 224 -0.60 2.08 5.91
N ASP A 225 -1.42 1.20 5.34
CA ASP A 225 -2.06 1.41 4.03
C ASP A 225 -2.95 2.66 4.03
N SER A 226 -3.70 2.87 5.12
CA SER A 226 -4.54 4.07 5.31
C SER A 226 -3.70 5.34 5.35
N TYR A 227 -2.59 5.31 6.08
CA TYR A 227 -1.64 6.41 6.16
C TYR A 227 -1.01 6.69 4.78
N HIS A 228 -0.53 5.67 4.08
CA HIS A 228 0.06 5.81 2.75
C HIS A 228 -0.93 6.40 1.74
N ALA A 229 -2.17 5.91 1.72
CA ALA A 229 -3.23 6.46 0.88
C ALA A 229 -3.52 7.93 1.21
N GLY A 230 -3.65 8.26 2.50
CA GLY A 230 -3.86 9.63 2.97
C GLY A 230 -2.72 10.56 2.55
N PHE A 231 -1.47 10.13 2.75
CA PHE A 231 -0.27 10.89 2.38
C PHE A 231 -0.22 11.16 0.87
N VAL A 232 -0.34 10.12 0.06
CA VAL A 232 -0.22 10.22 -1.40
C VAL A 232 -1.37 11.04 -1.99
N CYS A 233 -2.61 10.77 -1.59
CA CYS A 233 -3.78 11.49 -2.08
C CYS A 233 -3.73 12.98 -1.71
N SER A 234 -3.36 13.32 -0.48
CA SER A 234 -3.21 14.73 -0.06
C SER A 234 -2.10 15.42 -0.85
N TYR A 235 -0.96 14.76 -1.05
CA TYR A 235 0.13 15.30 -1.85
C TYR A 235 -0.30 15.61 -3.29
N MET A 236 -1.07 14.72 -3.91
CA MET A 236 -1.50 14.86 -5.30
C MET A 236 -2.59 15.92 -5.49
N LEU A 237 -3.56 16.00 -4.57
CA LEU A 237 -4.70 16.90 -4.70
C LEU A 237 -4.37 18.36 -4.41
N GLU A 238 -3.49 18.59 -3.45
CA GLU A 238 -3.33 19.95 -2.92
C GLU A 238 -2.13 20.68 -3.54
N ASN A 239 -1.36 20.04 -4.45
CA ASN A 239 -0.04 20.57 -4.90
C ASN A 239 0.80 21.04 -3.70
N LEU A 240 0.57 20.38 -2.54
CA LEU A 240 1.12 20.84 -1.28
C LEU A 240 2.64 20.77 -1.30
N SER A 241 3.23 21.84 -0.84
CA SER A 241 4.59 21.74 -0.31
C SER A 241 4.55 20.72 0.85
N LEU A 242 5.59 19.90 0.98
CA LEU A 242 5.73 18.90 2.05
C LEU A 242 5.46 19.45 3.47
N ILE A 243 5.52 20.77 3.63
CA ILE A 243 5.19 21.48 4.89
C ILE A 243 3.73 21.30 5.29
N HIS A 244 2.80 21.25 4.33
CA HIS A 244 1.36 21.13 4.63
C HIS A 244 0.90 19.68 4.84
N ILE A 245 1.62 18.67 4.29
CA ILE A 245 1.35 17.25 4.53
C ILE A 245 1.67 16.89 5.98
N SER A 246 2.47 17.71 6.66
CA SER A 246 2.85 17.53 8.04
C SER A 246 1.74 17.88 9.06
N GLU A 247 0.58 18.36 8.62
CA GLU A 247 -0.60 18.46 9.50
C GLU A 247 -1.43 17.16 9.39
N PRO A 248 -1.75 16.50 10.54
CA PRO A 248 -2.56 15.30 10.51
C PRO A 248 -3.88 15.62 9.83
N THR A 249 -4.12 15.00 8.68
CA THR A 249 -5.41 15.08 8.01
C THR A 249 -6.47 14.48 8.94
N ARG A 250 -7.19 15.34 9.66
CA ARG A 250 -8.40 14.90 10.35
C ARG A 250 -9.33 14.34 9.28
N PRO A 251 -9.84 13.10 9.42
CA PRO A 251 -10.98 12.70 8.64
C PRO A 251 -12.05 13.75 8.87
N ARG A 252 -12.44 14.49 7.83
CA ARG A 252 -13.67 15.25 7.90
C ARG A 252 -14.79 14.20 7.89
N LEU A 253 -15.37 13.97 9.08
CA LEU A 253 -16.58 13.18 9.28
C LEU A 253 -17.71 13.75 8.44
#